data_adf070ffc9d3bc76cd76c739ca865049
#
_entry.id   adf070ffc9d3bc76cd76c739ca865049
#
_cell.length_a   1.000
_cell.length_b   1.000
_cell.length_c   1.000
_cell.angle_alpha   90.00
_cell.angle_beta   90.00
_cell.angle_gamma   90.00
#
_symmetry.space_group_name_H-M   'P 1'
#
loop_
_entity.id
_entity.type
_entity.pdbx_description
1 polymer ?
#
loop_
_entity_poly.entity_id
_entity_poly.type
_entity_poly.pdbx_seq_one_letter_code
_entity_poly.pdbx_strand_id
1 'polypeptide(L)'
;FFQTRFQSILIDEFQDTNTIQYKWLQEIASKDSNVTAVGDDDQSIYGWRGAKVEHVNSFSKDYKQTEIIRLEQNYRSTNIILNAANALIDNNKDRLGKNLWTDKVEGEQIVLYQAYNEQDEARFVADILKEWMNKGGTYEEAAVLYRSNAQSRAIEEALLRVSIPYRIYGGLRFYERLEIKNAISYLRIIFNNNDNPSFERSISNPTRGVGEKTLAKIRNAAKQYNISYIKASAKLIDEGKISGRGGSGLKDYLEFIAGCKGFIEENSLSDLMELIIKETGLYAYHAKEAGEKGKTRTENLEELITATKNFEQSIKDERTNIEIAESYLDIISLDSGDRQASEHDDAAQLMTMHSAKGLEFKLVLLTGLEESLFPHGRSMESASQLEEERRLCYVAITRAMEKLYITHAESRRLHGTDTFNPPSRFLREIPKDLIDEIRPRAQTNIPYNRK
;
A
#
# COMPACT_ATOMS: atom_id res chain seq x y z
N PHE A 1 -40.13 19.77 -2.47
CA PHE A 1 -39.42 20.63 -1.51
C PHE A 1 -38.01 20.91 -1.96
N PHE A 2 -37.15 19.90 -2.20
CA PHE A 2 -35.76 20.13 -2.61
C PHE A 2 -35.67 20.80 -3.99
N GLN A 3 -36.44 20.37 -4.95
CA GLN A 3 -36.50 20.92 -6.30
C GLN A 3 -36.85 22.40 -6.36
N THR A 4 -37.66 22.90 -5.40
CA THR A 4 -38.01 24.31 -5.32
C THR A 4 -37.03 25.12 -4.50
N ARG A 5 -36.17 24.45 -3.71
CA ARG A 5 -35.20 25.12 -2.82
C ARG A 5 -33.87 25.41 -3.51
N PHE A 6 -33.41 24.49 -4.36
CA PHE A 6 -32.10 24.61 -5.02
C PHE A 6 -32.29 25.13 -6.45
N GLN A 7 -31.93 26.37 -6.67
CA GLN A 7 -31.93 27.02 -7.99
C GLN A 7 -30.65 26.66 -8.78
N SER A 8 -29.52 26.47 -8.07
CA SER A 8 -28.26 26.09 -8.66
C SER A 8 -27.64 24.94 -7.86
N ILE A 9 -27.13 23.93 -8.56
CA ILE A 9 -26.49 22.75 -8.01
C ILE A 9 -25.12 22.62 -8.70
N LEU A 10 -24.06 22.62 -7.91
CA LEU A 10 -22.69 22.41 -8.38
C LEU A 10 -22.20 21.07 -7.88
N ILE A 11 -21.66 20.26 -8.78
CA ILE A 11 -21.11 18.94 -8.49
C ILE A 11 -19.65 18.95 -8.92
N ASP A 12 -18.77 18.65 -7.99
CA ASP A 12 -17.34 18.46 -8.25
C ASP A 12 -17.00 16.97 -8.32
N GLU A 13 -15.87 16.61 -8.99
CA GLU A 13 -15.41 15.24 -9.19
C GLU A 13 -16.53 14.31 -9.73
N PHE A 14 -17.30 14.80 -10.70
CA PHE A 14 -18.52 14.14 -11.17
C PHE A 14 -18.27 12.72 -11.71
N GLN A 15 -17.10 12.43 -12.27
CA GLN A 15 -16.68 11.11 -12.75
C GLN A 15 -16.62 10.04 -11.64
N ASP A 16 -16.56 10.43 -10.37
CA ASP A 16 -16.52 9.52 -9.23
C ASP A 16 -17.90 9.20 -8.64
N THR A 17 -18.96 9.71 -9.27
CA THR A 17 -20.35 9.47 -8.80
C THR A 17 -20.80 8.04 -9.07
N ASN A 18 -21.41 7.41 -8.05
CA ASN A 18 -22.09 6.13 -8.22
C ASN A 18 -23.54 6.30 -8.66
N THR A 19 -24.18 5.19 -9.04
CA THR A 19 -25.58 5.20 -9.53
C THR A 19 -26.58 5.80 -8.54
N ILE A 20 -26.36 5.62 -7.23
CA ILE A 20 -27.27 6.16 -6.21
C ILE A 20 -27.12 7.67 -6.11
N GLN A 21 -25.88 8.16 -6.13
CA GLN A 21 -25.57 9.60 -6.11
C GLN A 21 -26.11 10.30 -7.36
N TYR A 22 -25.97 9.68 -8.54
CA TYR A 22 -26.51 10.25 -9.78
C TYR A 22 -28.04 10.30 -9.77
N LYS A 23 -28.72 9.23 -9.30
CA LYS A 23 -30.18 9.24 -9.11
C LYS A 23 -30.61 10.28 -8.10
N TRP A 24 -29.88 10.41 -7.00
CA TRP A 24 -30.17 11.44 -6.00
C TRP A 24 -30.08 12.85 -6.58
N LEU A 25 -29.08 13.12 -7.42
CA LEU A 25 -28.99 14.37 -8.17
C LEU A 25 -30.25 14.60 -9.02
N GLN A 26 -30.69 13.61 -9.79
CA GLN A 26 -31.86 13.70 -10.64
C GLN A 26 -33.17 13.99 -9.84
N GLU A 27 -33.23 13.50 -8.59
CA GLU A 27 -34.40 13.75 -7.71
C GLU A 27 -34.38 15.15 -7.07
N ILE A 28 -33.22 15.73 -6.81
CA ILE A 28 -33.11 17.08 -6.20
C ILE A 28 -33.10 18.21 -7.23
N ALA A 29 -32.66 17.93 -8.44
CA ALA A 29 -32.70 18.89 -9.53
C ALA A 29 -34.10 19.02 -10.11
N SER A 30 -34.57 20.26 -10.28
CA SER A 30 -35.77 20.55 -11.06
C SER A 30 -35.41 20.78 -12.51
N LYS A 31 -36.46 20.90 -13.37
CA LYS A 31 -36.26 21.27 -14.79
C LYS A 31 -35.72 22.69 -14.96
N ASP A 32 -35.92 23.53 -13.94
CA ASP A 32 -35.52 24.94 -13.91
C ASP A 32 -34.22 25.17 -13.09
N SER A 33 -33.66 24.12 -12.51
CA SER A 33 -32.39 24.21 -11.78
C SER A 33 -31.19 24.32 -12.72
N ASN A 34 -30.30 25.23 -12.43
CA ASN A 34 -28.98 25.28 -13.08
C ASN A 34 -28.06 24.20 -12.48
N VAL A 35 -27.80 23.14 -13.24
CA VAL A 35 -26.91 22.06 -12.77
C VAL A 35 -25.56 22.19 -13.51
N THR A 36 -24.51 22.37 -12.74
CA THR A 36 -23.13 22.41 -13.22
C THR A 36 -22.36 21.20 -12.69
N ALA A 37 -21.87 20.35 -13.58
CA ALA A 37 -21.03 19.21 -13.23
C ALA A 37 -19.60 19.49 -13.69
N VAL A 38 -18.65 19.41 -12.75
CA VAL A 38 -17.22 19.53 -13.01
C VAL A 38 -16.58 18.16 -12.80
N GLY A 39 -15.76 17.74 -13.73
CA GLY A 39 -15.12 16.43 -13.63
C GLY A 39 -14.13 16.17 -14.77
N ASP A 40 -13.41 15.09 -14.63
CA ASP A 40 -12.41 14.62 -15.57
C ASP A 40 -12.54 13.10 -15.73
N ASP A 41 -13.09 12.66 -16.86
CA ASP A 41 -13.29 11.24 -17.15
C ASP A 41 -11.97 10.44 -17.17
N ASP A 42 -10.85 11.08 -17.52
CA ASP A 42 -9.50 10.48 -17.46
C ASP A 42 -8.99 10.29 -16.02
N GLN A 43 -9.65 10.88 -15.03
CA GLN A 43 -9.37 10.70 -13.60
C GLN A 43 -10.40 9.83 -12.87
N SER A 44 -11.26 9.09 -13.59
CA SER A 44 -12.20 8.13 -13.01
C SER A 44 -11.46 6.85 -12.59
N ILE A 45 -11.13 6.74 -11.30
CA ILE A 45 -10.32 5.66 -10.70
C ILE A 45 -11.00 4.99 -9.50
N TYR A 46 -12.29 5.20 -9.31
CA TYR A 46 -13.08 4.64 -8.20
C TYR A 46 -14.20 3.70 -8.65
N GLY A 47 -14.04 3.03 -9.80
CA GLY A 47 -14.96 2.01 -10.29
C GLY A 47 -15.17 0.88 -9.26
N TRP A 48 -14.14 0.49 -8.53
CA TRP A 48 -14.21 -0.48 -7.44
C TRP A 48 -15.08 -0.02 -6.23
N ARG A 49 -15.36 1.29 -6.09
CA ARG A 49 -16.34 1.86 -5.15
C ARG A 49 -17.73 2.02 -5.74
N GLY A 50 -17.92 1.61 -7.00
CA GLY A 50 -19.18 1.72 -7.75
C GLY A 50 -19.34 3.03 -8.50
N ALA A 51 -18.29 3.84 -8.66
CA ALA A 51 -18.29 4.97 -9.57
C ALA A 51 -18.51 4.50 -11.01
N LYS A 52 -19.19 5.30 -11.80
CA LYS A 52 -19.48 4.99 -13.20
C LYS A 52 -19.16 6.17 -14.09
N VAL A 53 -18.09 6.05 -14.84
CA VAL A 53 -17.66 7.09 -15.80
C VAL A 53 -18.73 7.38 -16.86
N GLU A 54 -19.59 6.40 -17.17
CA GLU A 54 -20.71 6.55 -18.11
C GLU A 54 -21.72 7.62 -17.68
N HIS A 55 -21.78 8.00 -16.39
CA HIS A 55 -22.63 9.09 -15.93
C HIS A 55 -22.23 10.43 -16.56
N VAL A 56 -20.94 10.63 -16.86
CA VAL A 56 -20.46 11.84 -17.54
C VAL A 56 -21.06 11.94 -18.94
N ASN A 57 -21.11 10.83 -19.69
CA ASN A 57 -21.73 10.76 -21.00
C ASN A 57 -23.27 10.83 -20.94
N SER A 58 -23.86 10.35 -19.84
CA SER A 58 -25.33 10.39 -19.66
C SER A 58 -25.83 11.76 -19.29
N PHE A 59 -25.01 12.57 -18.61
CA PHE A 59 -25.39 13.91 -18.14
C PHE A 59 -25.91 14.81 -19.26
N SER A 60 -25.23 14.88 -20.39
CA SER A 60 -25.64 15.68 -21.55
C SER A 60 -26.93 15.17 -22.23
N LYS A 61 -27.29 13.89 -22.05
CA LYS A 61 -28.54 13.30 -22.54
C LYS A 61 -29.71 13.61 -21.61
N ASP A 62 -29.46 13.58 -20.31
CA ASP A 62 -30.48 13.82 -19.28
C ASP A 62 -30.79 15.30 -19.13
N TYR A 63 -29.80 16.18 -19.32
CA TYR A 63 -29.92 17.64 -19.30
C TYR A 63 -29.74 18.21 -20.70
N LYS A 64 -30.84 18.35 -21.44
CA LYS A 64 -30.87 18.64 -22.90
C LYS A 64 -30.23 19.95 -23.37
N GLN A 65 -29.95 20.89 -22.46
CA GLN A 65 -29.33 22.19 -22.75
C GLN A 65 -27.92 22.28 -22.19
N THR A 66 -27.26 21.12 -22.03
CA THR A 66 -25.90 21.08 -21.49
C THR A 66 -24.90 21.70 -22.46
N GLU A 67 -24.18 22.69 -22.01
CA GLU A 67 -22.99 23.22 -22.66
C GLU A 67 -21.75 22.54 -22.08
N ILE A 68 -20.86 22.05 -22.94
CA ILE A 68 -19.62 21.38 -22.53
C ILE A 68 -18.46 22.34 -22.74
N ILE A 69 -17.83 22.74 -21.65
CA ILE A 69 -16.65 23.60 -21.64
C ILE A 69 -15.44 22.74 -21.28
N ARG A 70 -14.41 22.67 -22.15
CA ARG A 70 -13.16 21.94 -21.88
C ARG A 70 -12.10 22.88 -21.35
N LEU A 71 -11.56 22.54 -20.18
CA LEU A 71 -10.42 23.25 -19.58
C LEU A 71 -9.17 22.43 -19.86
N GLU A 72 -8.44 22.76 -20.93
CA GLU A 72 -7.30 21.97 -21.42
C GLU A 72 -5.95 22.57 -21.01
N GLN A 73 -5.92 23.85 -20.61
CA GLN A 73 -4.68 24.46 -20.11
C GLN A 73 -4.34 23.96 -18.72
N ASN A 74 -3.16 23.36 -18.58
CA ASN A 74 -2.62 22.86 -17.32
C ASN A 74 -1.57 23.84 -16.78
N TYR A 75 -1.68 24.15 -15.50
CA TYR A 75 -0.76 25.07 -14.79
C TYR A 75 0.17 24.34 -13.81
N ARG A 76 0.02 23.01 -13.67
CA ARG A 76 0.75 22.18 -12.71
C ARG A 76 2.06 21.67 -13.29
N SER A 77 2.01 20.92 -14.36
CA SER A 77 3.11 20.09 -14.86
C SER A 77 3.88 20.75 -16.01
N THR A 78 5.11 20.30 -16.21
CA THR A 78 5.92 20.65 -17.40
C THR A 78 5.37 19.98 -18.66
N ASN A 79 5.81 20.45 -19.84
CA ASN A 79 5.33 19.94 -21.10
C ASN A 79 5.67 18.46 -21.33
N ILE A 80 6.87 18.02 -20.94
CA ILE A 80 7.29 16.60 -21.06
C ILE A 80 6.36 15.69 -20.26
N ILE A 81 6.02 16.06 -19.02
CA ILE A 81 5.11 15.28 -18.17
C ILE A 81 3.71 15.19 -18.79
N LEU A 82 3.19 16.31 -19.32
CA LEU A 82 1.88 16.32 -19.97
C LEU A 82 1.84 15.50 -21.26
N ASN A 83 2.89 15.60 -22.09
CA ASN A 83 2.97 14.82 -23.31
C ASN A 83 3.01 13.32 -23.02
N ALA A 84 3.72 12.90 -21.97
CA ALA A 84 3.72 11.49 -21.56
C ALA A 84 2.32 11.05 -21.04
N ALA A 85 1.65 11.89 -20.24
CA ALA A 85 0.32 11.61 -19.74
C ALA A 85 -0.72 11.53 -20.88
N ASN A 86 -0.69 12.48 -21.81
CA ASN A 86 -1.58 12.48 -22.99
C ASN A 86 -1.37 11.23 -23.84
N ALA A 87 -0.11 10.89 -24.17
CA ALA A 87 0.19 9.72 -24.99
C ALA A 87 -0.27 8.41 -24.31
N LEU A 88 -0.11 8.30 -23.00
CA LEU A 88 -0.59 7.15 -22.23
C LEU A 88 -2.11 7.03 -22.33
N ILE A 89 -2.83 8.11 -21.98
CA ILE A 89 -4.30 8.05 -21.83
C ILE A 89 -5.02 7.93 -23.17
N ASP A 90 -4.40 8.33 -24.28
CA ASP A 90 -4.96 8.18 -25.63
C ASP A 90 -5.18 6.72 -26.05
N ASN A 91 -4.61 5.76 -25.33
CA ASN A 91 -4.88 4.33 -25.54
C ASN A 91 -6.22 3.86 -24.95
N ASN A 92 -6.93 4.69 -24.16
CA ASN A 92 -8.31 4.42 -23.73
C ASN A 92 -9.29 4.83 -24.83
N LYS A 93 -10.32 4.02 -25.08
CA LYS A 93 -11.24 4.19 -26.22
C LYS A 93 -12.42 5.10 -25.92
N ASP A 94 -13.01 4.97 -24.74
CA ASP A 94 -14.27 5.66 -24.38
C ASP A 94 -13.98 6.95 -23.58
N ARG A 95 -13.30 7.92 -24.22
CA ARG A 95 -12.96 9.23 -23.64
C ARG A 95 -13.83 10.34 -24.23
N LEU A 96 -14.11 11.37 -23.41
CA LEU A 96 -14.66 12.64 -23.92
C LEU A 96 -13.67 13.38 -24.83
N GLY A 97 -12.40 13.03 -24.73
CA GLY A 97 -11.31 13.57 -25.54
C GLY A 97 -10.96 15.00 -25.13
N LYS A 98 -9.82 15.14 -24.47
CA LYS A 98 -9.15 16.41 -24.23
C LYS A 98 -7.66 16.20 -24.42
N ASN A 99 -6.93 17.27 -24.67
CA ASN A 99 -5.48 17.25 -24.80
C ASN A 99 -4.89 18.34 -23.90
N LEU A 100 -4.27 17.95 -22.80
CA LEU A 100 -3.69 18.92 -21.87
C LEU A 100 -2.46 19.58 -22.48
N TRP A 101 -2.39 20.89 -22.35
CA TRP A 101 -1.25 21.70 -22.78
C TRP A 101 -0.86 22.70 -21.70
N THR A 102 0.37 23.22 -21.75
CA THR A 102 0.88 24.18 -20.77
C THR A 102 1.78 25.22 -21.44
N ASP A 103 1.80 26.44 -20.87
CA ASP A 103 2.76 27.51 -21.20
C ASP A 103 4.06 27.38 -20.38
N LYS A 104 4.15 26.38 -19.48
CA LYS A 104 5.37 26.15 -18.71
C LYS A 104 6.53 25.70 -19.59
N VAL A 105 7.73 25.78 -19.04
CA VAL A 105 8.96 25.26 -19.68
C VAL A 105 8.82 23.80 -20.09
N GLU A 106 9.59 23.37 -21.05
CA GLU A 106 9.58 22.00 -21.58
C GLU A 106 9.79 20.98 -20.44
N GLY A 107 10.70 21.23 -19.52
CA GLY A 107 11.02 20.36 -18.40
C GLY A 107 12.16 19.38 -18.70
N GLU A 108 12.54 18.59 -17.71
CA GLU A 108 13.52 17.51 -17.85
C GLU A 108 12.81 16.22 -18.33
N GLN A 109 13.52 15.35 -19.06
CA GLN A 109 13.01 14.04 -19.44
C GLN A 109 12.62 13.23 -18.19
N ILE A 110 11.65 12.34 -18.37
CA ILE A 110 11.22 11.40 -17.35
C ILE A 110 12.33 10.35 -17.19
N VAL A 111 12.82 10.18 -15.96
CA VAL A 111 13.84 9.18 -15.69
C VAL A 111 13.18 7.83 -15.45
N LEU A 112 13.56 6.83 -16.26
CA LEU A 112 13.16 5.44 -16.07
C LEU A 112 14.33 4.64 -15.50
N TYR A 113 14.19 4.17 -14.25
CA TYR A 113 15.18 3.34 -13.58
C TYR A 113 14.78 1.87 -13.57
N GLN A 114 15.63 1.02 -14.15
CA GLN A 114 15.49 -0.43 -14.10
C GLN A 114 16.31 -0.96 -12.91
N ALA A 115 15.65 -1.30 -11.82
CA ALA A 115 16.27 -1.89 -10.63
C ALA A 115 16.49 -3.41 -10.79
N TYR A 116 17.46 -3.95 -10.06
CA TYR A 116 17.66 -5.40 -9.99
C TYR A 116 16.53 -6.09 -9.21
N ASN A 117 16.13 -5.49 -8.09
CA ASN A 117 15.07 -5.99 -7.22
C ASN A 117 14.40 -4.84 -6.43
N GLU A 118 13.41 -5.16 -5.60
CA GLU A 118 12.67 -4.18 -4.78
C GLU A 118 13.55 -3.42 -3.78
N GLN A 119 14.64 -4.02 -3.31
CA GLN A 119 15.57 -3.37 -2.37
C GLN A 119 16.44 -2.34 -3.09
N ASP A 120 16.87 -2.66 -4.30
CA ASP A 120 17.63 -1.75 -5.15
C ASP A 120 16.75 -0.57 -5.60
N GLU A 121 15.48 -0.84 -5.97
CA GLU A 121 14.48 0.18 -6.26
C GLU A 121 14.29 1.13 -5.07
N ALA A 122 14.11 0.59 -3.87
CA ALA A 122 13.92 1.39 -2.66
C ALA A 122 15.16 2.22 -2.28
N ARG A 123 16.37 1.69 -2.53
CA ARG A 123 17.62 2.44 -2.35
C ARG A 123 17.72 3.60 -3.34
N PHE A 124 17.39 3.36 -4.60
CA PHE A 124 17.36 4.41 -5.62
C PHE A 124 16.39 5.53 -5.23
N VAL A 125 15.19 5.20 -4.74
CA VAL A 125 14.22 6.17 -4.22
C VAL A 125 14.85 7.05 -3.12
N ALA A 126 15.53 6.42 -2.15
CA ALA A 126 16.18 7.16 -1.06
C ALA A 126 17.32 8.06 -1.57
N ASP A 127 18.09 7.61 -2.56
CA ASP A 127 19.18 8.39 -3.16
C ASP A 127 18.64 9.61 -3.92
N ILE A 128 17.55 9.47 -4.68
CA ILE A 128 16.91 10.59 -5.38
C ILE A 128 16.34 11.62 -4.39
N LEU A 129 15.71 11.18 -3.30
CA LEU A 129 15.23 12.10 -2.26
C LEU A 129 16.38 12.90 -1.61
N LYS A 130 17.54 12.27 -1.36
CA LYS A 130 18.74 12.98 -0.88
C LYS A 130 19.26 13.97 -1.91
N GLU A 131 19.30 13.56 -3.17
CA GLU A 131 19.75 14.43 -4.26
C GLU A 131 18.82 15.65 -4.39
N TRP A 132 17.52 15.47 -4.25
CA TRP A 132 16.52 16.54 -4.25
C TRP A 132 16.81 17.56 -3.13
N MET A 133 17.02 17.09 -1.91
CA MET A 133 17.41 17.93 -0.78
C MET A 133 18.71 18.68 -1.03
N ASN A 134 19.74 18.01 -1.56
CA ASN A 134 21.04 18.63 -1.84
C ASN A 134 20.96 19.71 -2.92
N LYS A 135 19.94 19.67 -3.79
CA LYS A 135 19.65 20.68 -4.81
C LYS A 135 18.76 21.82 -4.30
N GLY A 136 18.43 21.83 -3.00
CA GLY A 136 17.67 22.90 -2.35
C GLY A 136 16.15 22.68 -2.32
N GLY A 137 15.67 21.48 -2.63
CA GLY A 137 14.28 21.07 -2.42
C GLY A 137 13.99 20.73 -0.96
N THR A 138 12.73 20.44 -0.64
CA THR A 138 12.29 19.91 0.66
C THR A 138 11.69 18.52 0.49
N TYR A 139 11.66 17.70 1.54
CA TYR A 139 11.05 16.37 1.47
C TYR A 139 9.54 16.44 1.28
N GLU A 140 8.86 17.45 1.84
CA GLU A 140 7.41 17.62 1.70
C GLU A 140 6.98 17.89 0.25
N GLU A 141 7.89 18.38 -0.60
CA GLU A 141 7.68 18.59 -2.03
C GLU A 141 7.80 17.30 -2.85
N ALA A 142 8.19 16.19 -2.22
CA ALA A 142 8.44 14.92 -2.87
C ALA A 142 7.43 13.84 -2.45
N ALA A 143 6.93 13.10 -3.44
CA ALA A 143 6.05 11.95 -3.19
C ALA A 143 6.59 10.68 -3.83
N VAL A 144 6.46 9.57 -3.10
CA VAL A 144 6.69 8.21 -3.59
C VAL A 144 5.34 7.51 -3.72
N LEU A 145 4.99 7.19 -4.96
CA LEU A 145 3.70 6.61 -5.31
C LEU A 145 3.86 5.13 -5.66
N TYR A 146 3.01 4.29 -5.08
CA TYR A 146 2.98 2.86 -5.32
C TYR A 146 1.55 2.36 -5.55
N ARG A 147 1.41 1.18 -6.20
CA ARG A 147 0.09 0.61 -6.51
C ARG A 147 -0.56 -0.05 -5.30
N SER A 148 0.19 -0.79 -4.52
CA SER A 148 -0.28 -1.53 -3.34
C SER A 148 0.46 -1.07 -2.08
N ASN A 149 -0.26 -1.04 -0.96
CA ASN A 149 0.31 -0.70 0.34
C ASN A 149 1.45 -1.65 0.77
N ALA A 150 1.46 -2.90 0.30
CA ALA A 150 2.52 -3.85 0.59
C ALA A 150 3.90 -3.35 0.10
N GLN A 151 3.95 -2.62 -1.02
CA GLN A 151 5.19 -2.07 -1.58
C GLN A 151 5.86 -1.04 -0.66
N SER A 152 5.11 -0.39 0.26
CA SER A 152 5.68 0.66 1.11
C SER A 152 6.79 0.17 2.02
N ARG A 153 6.75 -1.10 2.47
CA ARG A 153 7.70 -1.65 3.43
C ARG A 153 9.16 -1.50 3.00
N ALA A 154 9.51 -1.96 1.81
CA ALA A 154 10.88 -1.87 1.31
C ALA A 154 11.36 -0.41 1.24
N ILE A 155 10.48 0.50 0.83
CA ILE A 155 10.75 1.94 0.76
C ILE A 155 10.90 2.51 2.17
N GLU A 156 10.00 2.20 3.10
CA GLU A 156 10.07 2.62 4.51
C GLU A 156 11.40 2.20 5.15
N GLU A 157 11.80 0.93 5.00
CA GLU A 157 13.07 0.42 5.51
C GLU A 157 14.29 1.11 4.89
N ALA A 158 14.26 1.41 3.58
CA ALA A 158 15.35 2.11 2.93
C ALA A 158 15.49 3.55 3.43
N LEU A 159 14.39 4.27 3.63
CA LEU A 159 14.37 5.63 4.16
C LEU A 159 14.86 5.68 5.61
N LEU A 160 14.43 4.75 6.45
CA LEU A 160 14.87 4.63 7.83
C LEU A 160 16.38 4.40 7.94
N ARG A 161 16.95 3.50 7.12
CA ARG A 161 18.40 3.22 7.10
C ARG A 161 19.26 4.45 6.85
N VAL A 162 18.74 5.43 6.14
CA VAL A 162 19.44 6.66 5.79
C VAL A 162 18.88 7.89 6.51
N SER A 163 18.00 7.67 7.49
CA SER A 163 17.41 8.71 8.34
C SER A 163 16.66 9.79 7.57
N ILE A 164 15.98 9.42 6.47
CA ILE A 164 15.09 10.32 5.74
C ILE A 164 13.72 10.28 6.42
N PRO A 165 13.21 11.43 6.91
CA PRO A 165 11.88 11.51 7.48
C PRO A 165 10.82 11.28 6.40
N TYR A 166 9.82 10.45 6.71
CA TYR A 166 8.71 10.18 5.81
C TYR A 166 7.38 10.13 6.54
N ARG A 167 6.31 10.28 5.77
CA ARG A 167 4.92 10.15 6.23
C ARG A 167 4.12 9.29 5.27
N ILE A 168 3.31 8.37 5.82
CA ILE A 168 2.34 7.61 5.05
C ILE A 168 1.03 8.39 4.99
N TYR A 169 0.69 8.89 3.80
CA TYR A 169 -0.55 9.62 3.60
C TYR A 169 -1.76 8.69 3.55
N GLY A 170 -2.72 8.94 4.43
CA GLY A 170 -3.95 8.14 4.50
C GLY A 170 -3.78 6.72 5.06
N GLY A 171 -2.66 6.41 5.71
CA GLY A 171 -2.36 5.07 6.20
C GLY A 171 -1.47 5.04 7.44
N LEU A 172 -1.10 3.83 7.82
CA LEU A 172 -0.16 3.52 8.90
C LEU A 172 1.12 2.92 8.31
N ARG A 173 2.24 3.11 9.01
CA ARG A 173 3.49 2.38 8.73
C ARG A 173 3.24 0.88 8.67
N PHE A 174 4.07 0.16 7.92
CA PHE A 174 3.87 -1.27 7.70
C PHE A 174 3.69 -2.05 9.01
N TYR A 175 4.62 -1.91 9.96
CA TYR A 175 4.57 -2.61 11.24
C TYR A 175 3.51 -2.08 12.23
N GLU A 176 2.86 -0.98 11.93
CA GLU A 176 1.75 -0.43 12.73
C GLU A 176 0.37 -0.91 12.28
N ARG A 177 0.25 -1.52 11.10
CA ARG A 177 -1.02 -2.03 10.56
C ARG A 177 -1.60 -3.11 11.44
N LEU A 178 -2.92 -3.13 11.57
CA LEU A 178 -3.65 -4.01 12.49
C LEU A 178 -3.29 -5.50 12.27
N GLU A 179 -3.36 -5.96 11.03
CA GLU A 179 -3.07 -7.34 10.64
C GLU A 179 -1.62 -7.74 10.91
N ILE A 180 -0.69 -6.81 10.72
CA ILE A 180 0.74 -7.00 10.98
C ILE A 180 0.98 -7.08 12.49
N LYS A 181 0.44 -6.13 13.27
CA LYS A 181 0.53 -6.17 14.74
C LYS A 181 -0.06 -7.45 15.32
N ASN A 182 -1.13 -7.97 14.70
CA ASN A 182 -1.72 -9.24 15.12
C ASN A 182 -0.76 -10.41 14.85
N ALA A 183 -0.17 -10.51 13.66
CA ALA A 183 0.81 -11.56 13.34
C ALA A 183 2.06 -11.48 14.23
N ILE A 184 2.63 -10.28 14.40
CA ILE A 184 3.81 -10.06 15.26
C ILE A 184 3.51 -10.38 16.73
N SER A 185 2.28 -10.21 17.21
CA SER A 185 1.93 -10.58 18.58
C SER A 185 2.04 -12.09 18.85
N TYR A 186 1.77 -12.94 17.85
CA TYR A 186 2.06 -14.37 17.95
C TYR A 186 3.55 -14.64 18.03
N LEU A 187 4.34 -14.00 17.19
CA LEU A 187 5.79 -14.15 17.23
C LEU A 187 6.36 -13.73 18.60
N ARG A 188 5.96 -12.58 19.11
CA ARG A 188 6.39 -12.08 20.41
C ARG A 188 6.06 -13.05 21.56
N ILE A 189 4.85 -13.60 21.61
CA ILE A 189 4.45 -14.50 22.70
C ILE A 189 5.14 -15.87 22.63
N ILE A 190 5.53 -16.34 21.44
CA ILE A 190 6.32 -17.56 21.26
C ILE A 190 7.68 -17.41 21.92
N PHE A 191 8.37 -16.27 21.77
CA PHE A 191 9.69 -16.02 22.35
C PHE A 191 9.62 -15.48 23.77
N ASN A 192 8.61 -14.71 24.13
CA ASN A 192 8.43 -14.15 25.46
C ASN A 192 7.06 -14.47 26.05
N ASN A 193 6.97 -15.56 26.80
CA ASN A 193 5.74 -16.01 27.47
C ASN A 193 5.21 -15.02 28.54
N ASN A 194 5.96 -13.97 28.87
CA ASN A 194 5.56 -12.94 29.82
C ASN A 194 4.98 -11.70 29.14
N ASP A 195 4.95 -11.65 27.81
CA ASP A 195 4.34 -10.55 27.04
C ASP A 195 2.81 -10.66 27.08
N ASN A 196 2.22 -10.23 28.18
CA ASN A 196 0.78 -10.26 28.41
C ASN A 196 -0.02 -9.43 27.38
N PRO A 197 0.42 -8.25 26.93
CA PRO A 197 -0.24 -7.52 25.84
C PRO A 197 -0.29 -8.31 24.53
N SER A 198 0.80 -8.97 24.15
CA SER A 198 0.83 -9.82 22.94
C SER A 198 -0.04 -11.07 23.09
N PHE A 199 -0.15 -11.64 24.30
CA PHE A 199 -1.11 -12.70 24.58
C PHE A 199 -2.55 -12.25 24.31
N GLU A 200 -2.99 -11.13 24.89
CA GLU A 200 -4.36 -10.64 24.72
C GLU A 200 -4.69 -10.33 23.26
N ARG A 201 -3.74 -9.76 22.52
CA ARG A 201 -3.92 -9.46 21.11
C ARG A 201 -4.04 -10.73 20.29
N SER A 202 -3.13 -11.68 20.44
CA SER A 202 -3.06 -12.89 19.60
C SER A 202 -4.21 -13.87 19.89
N ILE A 203 -4.63 -14.04 21.14
CA ILE A 203 -5.77 -14.91 21.49
C ILE A 203 -7.10 -14.37 20.97
N SER A 204 -7.22 -13.05 20.85
CA SER A 204 -8.43 -12.36 20.41
C SER A 204 -8.53 -12.24 18.88
N ASN A 205 -7.44 -12.43 18.16
CA ASN A 205 -7.37 -12.22 16.70
C ASN A 205 -6.65 -13.40 16.00
N PRO A 206 -7.39 -14.25 15.27
CA PRO A 206 -8.84 -14.35 15.16
C PRO A 206 -9.51 -14.81 16.46
N THR A 207 -10.80 -14.53 16.60
CA THR A 207 -11.56 -14.88 17.80
C THR A 207 -11.63 -16.41 18.00
N ARG A 208 -11.30 -16.90 19.22
CA ARG A 208 -11.30 -18.33 19.57
C ARG A 208 -12.34 -18.68 20.63
N GLY A 209 -13.40 -17.87 20.75
CA GLY A 209 -14.40 -18.05 21.80
C GLY A 209 -13.94 -17.59 23.19
N VAL A 210 -12.75 -16.98 23.28
CA VAL A 210 -12.21 -16.35 24.49
C VAL A 210 -12.68 -14.91 24.52
N GLY A 211 -13.74 -14.64 25.28
CA GLY A 211 -14.29 -13.28 25.42
C GLY A 211 -13.78 -12.58 26.67
N GLU A 212 -14.20 -11.32 26.86
CA GLU A 212 -13.74 -10.45 27.93
C GLU A 212 -13.90 -11.07 29.34
N LYS A 213 -14.99 -11.83 29.59
CA LYS A 213 -15.18 -12.55 30.86
C LYS A 213 -14.10 -13.58 31.14
N THR A 214 -13.62 -14.27 30.11
CA THR A 214 -12.54 -15.26 30.24
C THR A 214 -11.19 -14.56 30.42
N LEU A 215 -10.94 -13.49 29.64
CA LEU A 215 -9.74 -12.66 29.80
C LEU A 215 -9.65 -12.04 31.21
N ALA A 216 -10.75 -11.55 31.76
CA ALA A 216 -10.80 -11.04 33.13
C ALA A 216 -10.44 -12.12 34.16
N LYS A 217 -10.88 -13.37 34.01
CA LYS A 217 -10.46 -14.49 34.88
C LYS A 217 -8.95 -14.73 34.78
N ILE A 218 -8.39 -14.71 33.57
CA ILE A 218 -6.96 -14.91 33.31
C ILE A 218 -6.15 -13.78 33.97
N ARG A 219 -6.54 -12.52 33.76
CA ARG A 219 -5.88 -11.34 34.39
C ARG A 219 -5.89 -11.43 35.91
N ASN A 220 -7.03 -11.79 36.50
CA ASN A 220 -7.16 -11.93 37.95
C ASN A 220 -6.29 -13.06 38.48
N ALA A 221 -6.28 -14.22 37.83
CA ALA A 221 -5.44 -15.36 38.24
C ALA A 221 -3.95 -15.01 38.09
N ALA A 222 -3.55 -14.38 37.00
CA ALA A 222 -2.18 -13.92 36.79
C ALA A 222 -1.71 -12.96 37.87
N LYS A 223 -2.55 -12.00 38.25
CA LYS A 223 -2.28 -11.08 39.37
C LYS A 223 -2.21 -11.79 40.72
N GLN A 224 -3.16 -12.69 40.98
CA GLN A 224 -3.24 -13.43 42.24
C GLN A 224 -2.03 -14.32 42.50
N TYR A 225 -1.56 -15.00 41.43
CA TYR A 225 -0.46 -15.97 41.52
C TYR A 225 0.89 -15.38 41.12
N ASN A 226 0.94 -14.13 40.68
CA ASN A 226 2.13 -13.45 40.13
C ASN A 226 2.80 -14.24 39.01
N ILE A 227 2.00 -14.66 38.01
CA ILE A 227 2.43 -15.46 36.85
C ILE A 227 1.95 -14.82 35.54
N SER A 228 2.55 -15.22 34.39
CA SER A 228 2.11 -14.76 33.07
C SER A 228 0.72 -15.26 32.72
N TYR A 229 0.09 -14.60 31.70
CA TYR A 229 -1.23 -14.99 31.21
C TYR A 229 -1.24 -16.40 30.58
N ILE A 230 -0.15 -16.83 29.93
CA ILE A 230 0.01 -18.22 29.46
C ILE A 230 -0.09 -19.19 30.63
N LYS A 231 0.71 -18.99 31.70
CA LYS A 231 0.69 -19.86 32.88
C LYS A 231 -0.64 -19.82 33.64
N ALA A 232 -1.24 -18.63 33.73
CA ALA A 232 -2.56 -18.47 34.32
C ALA A 232 -3.66 -19.20 33.54
N SER A 233 -3.58 -19.14 32.22
CA SER A 233 -4.50 -19.83 31.32
C SER A 233 -4.43 -21.34 31.47
N ALA A 234 -3.23 -21.91 31.45
CA ALA A 234 -3.02 -23.34 31.65
C ALA A 234 -3.58 -23.79 33.00
N LYS A 235 -3.22 -23.06 34.10
CA LYS A 235 -3.73 -23.35 35.45
C LYS A 235 -5.26 -23.31 35.54
N LEU A 236 -5.91 -22.33 34.93
CA LEU A 236 -7.38 -22.22 34.97
C LEU A 236 -8.09 -23.29 34.15
N ILE A 237 -7.45 -23.81 33.10
CA ILE A 237 -7.94 -24.97 32.32
C ILE A 237 -7.83 -26.23 33.20
N ASP A 238 -6.66 -26.48 33.78
CA ASP A 238 -6.39 -27.65 34.65
C ASP A 238 -7.33 -27.68 35.87
N GLU A 239 -7.64 -26.54 36.44
CA GLU A 239 -8.58 -26.38 37.54
C GLU A 239 -10.06 -26.44 37.10
N GLY A 240 -10.36 -26.60 35.82
CA GLY A 240 -11.72 -26.64 35.26
C GLY A 240 -12.49 -25.31 35.36
N LYS A 241 -11.82 -24.20 35.65
CA LYS A 241 -12.43 -22.86 35.80
C LYS A 241 -12.73 -22.18 34.51
N ILE A 242 -12.11 -22.62 33.39
CA ILE A 242 -12.40 -22.24 32.01
C ILE A 242 -12.73 -23.53 31.26
N SER A 243 -13.95 -23.60 30.71
CA SER A 243 -14.48 -24.78 30.01
C SER A 243 -15.32 -24.38 28.79
N GLY A 244 -15.87 -25.35 28.10
CA GLY A 244 -16.68 -25.14 26.91
C GLY A 244 -15.86 -24.59 25.72
N ARG A 245 -16.53 -23.89 24.81
CA ARG A 245 -15.90 -23.39 23.57
C ARG A 245 -14.68 -22.49 23.84
N GLY A 246 -14.75 -21.63 24.87
CA GLY A 246 -13.61 -20.77 25.25
C GLY A 246 -12.45 -21.55 25.83
N GLY A 247 -12.73 -22.63 26.60
CA GLY A 247 -11.69 -23.50 27.14
C GLY A 247 -10.98 -24.31 26.06
N SER A 248 -11.73 -24.88 25.10
CA SER A 248 -11.14 -25.58 23.95
C SER A 248 -10.27 -24.63 23.11
N GLY A 249 -10.81 -23.47 22.70
CA GLY A 249 -10.03 -22.52 21.89
C GLY A 249 -8.80 -21.97 22.60
N LEU A 250 -8.82 -21.84 23.94
CA LEU A 250 -7.66 -21.44 24.73
C LEU A 250 -6.63 -22.58 24.79
N LYS A 251 -7.06 -23.83 24.93
CA LYS A 251 -6.19 -24.99 24.94
C LYS A 251 -5.48 -25.14 23.59
N ASP A 252 -6.24 -25.12 22.47
CA ASP A 252 -5.68 -25.19 21.12
C ASP A 252 -4.64 -24.08 20.86
N TYR A 253 -4.91 -22.88 21.36
CA TYR A 253 -3.98 -21.75 21.26
C TYR A 253 -2.68 -22.02 22.05
N LEU A 254 -2.77 -22.50 23.30
CA LEU A 254 -1.58 -22.81 24.11
C LEU A 254 -0.75 -23.94 23.48
N GLU A 255 -1.37 -24.97 22.95
CA GLU A 255 -0.71 -26.07 22.26
C GLU A 255 -0.01 -25.57 20.98
N PHE A 256 -0.65 -24.68 20.21
CA PHE A 256 -0.05 -24.06 19.04
C PHE A 256 1.21 -23.24 19.42
N ILE A 257 1.11 -22.36 20.42
CA ILE A 257 2.27 -21.54 20.87
C ILE A 257 3.42 -22.44 21.36
N ALA A 258 3.12 -23.52 22.08
CA ALA A 258 4.14 -24.45 22.54
C ALA A 258 4.80 -25.19 21.37
N GLY A 259 4.03 -25.62 20.37
CA GLY A 259 4.53 -26.30 19.16
C GLY A 259 5.45 -25.41 18.32
N CYS A 260 5.16 -24.12 18.23
CA CYS A 260 5.98 -23.17 17.45
C CYS A 260 7.43 -23.05 17.98
N LYS A 261 7.68 -23.28 19.27
CA LYS A 261 9.05 -23.27 19.82
C LYS A 261 9.91 -24.40 19.28
N GLY A 262 9.37 -25.60 19.20
CA GLY A 262 10.09 -26.71 18.57
C GLY A 262 10.21 -26.55 17.06
N PHE A 263 9.18 -25.96 16.42
CA PHE A 263 9.20 -25.74 14.99
C PHE A 263 10.36 -24.82 14.54
N ILE A 264 10.62 -23.70 15.24
CA ILE A 264 11.69 -22.75 14.87
C ILE A 264 13.10 -23.32 15.05
N GLU A 265 13.29 -24.36 15.88
CA GLU A 265 14.61 -24.99 16.04
C GLU A 265 15.07 -25.66 14.74
N GLU A 266 14.14 -26.20 13.94
CA GLU A 266 14.42 -26.92 12.71
C GLU A 266 14.06 -26.14 11.43
N ASN A 267 13.30 -25.06 11.53
CA ASN A 267 12.77 -24.31 10.39
C ASN A 267 13.14 -22.83 10.48
N SER A 268 13.02 -22.13 9.37
CA SER A 268 13.37 -20.70 9.27
C SER A 268 12.33 -19.79 9.95
N LEU A 269 12.70 -18.54 10.21
CA LEU A 269 11.78 -17.51 10.70
C LEU A 269 10.65 -17.25 9.71
N SER A 270 10.94 -17.27 8.40
CA SER A 270 9.92 -17.11 7.35
C SER A 270 8.94 -18.28 7.33
N ASP A 271 9.40 -19.51 7.55
CA ASP A 271 8.52 -20.69 7.67
C ASP A 271 7.63 -20.58 8.91
N LEU A 272 8.18 -20.13 10.05
CA LEU A 272 7.40 -19.88 11.27
C LEU A 272 6.36 -18.77 11.06
N MET A 273 6.70 -17.70 10.38
CA MET A 273 5.75 -16.61 10.09
C MET A 273 4.62 -17.09 9.17
N GLU A 274 4.95 -17.88 8.15
CA GLU A 274 3.96 -18.50 7.27
C GLU A 274 3.02 -19.44 8.05
N LEU A 275 3.58 -20.28 8.93
CA LEU A 275 2.81 -21.15 9.83
C LEU A 275 1.86 -20.33 10.69
N ILE A 276 2.35 -19.27 11.35
CA ILE A 276 1.52 -18.37 12.17
C ILE A 276 0.37 -17.81 11.34
N ILE A 277 0.63 -17.24 10.18
CA ILE A 277 -0.39 -16.57 9.35
C ILE A 277 -1.47 -17.55 8.87
N LYS A 278 -1.07 -18.77 8.48
CA LYS A 278 -1.98 -19.80 7.96
C LYS A 278 -2.74 -20.53 9.07
N GLU A 279 -2.03 -21.15 10.00
CA GLU A 279 -2.61 -22.06 10.99
C GLU A 279 -3.39 -21.33 12.10
N THR A 280 -3.04 -20.08 12.41
CA THR A 280 -3.88 -19.28 13.31
C THR A 280 -5.19 -18.84 12.70
N GLY A 281 -5.31 -18.92 11.36
CA GLY A 281 -6.46 -18.46 10.59
C GLY A 281 -6.47 -16.96 10.32
N LEU A 282 -5.39 -16.23 10.57
CA LEU A 282 -5.29 -14.78 10.29
C LEU A 282 -5.55 -14.47 8.82
N TYR A 283 -4.92 -15.22 7.91
CA TYR A 283 -5.14 -15.05 6.48
C TYR A 283 -6.60 -15.26 6.10
N ALA A 284 -7.16 -16.40 6.50
CA ALA A 284 -8.54 -16.75 6.20
C ALA A 284 -9.57 -15.78 6.82
N TYR A 285 -9.24 -15.19 7.97
CA TYR A 285 -10.07 -14.17 8.62
C TYR A 285 -10.16 -12.91 7.77
N HIS A 286 -9.01 -12.39 7.31
CA HIS A 286 -8.97 -11.17 6.49
C HIS A 286 -9.43 -11.41 5.05
N ALA A 287 -9.21 -12.58 4.48
CA ALA A 287 -9.71 -12.95 3.15
C ALA A 287 -11.25 -12.96 3.04
N LYS A 288 -11.97 -13.11 4.18
CA LYS A 288 -13.43 -13.00 4.24
C LYS A 288 -13.95 -11.57 4.31
N GLU A 289 -13.09 -10.59 4.57
CA GLU A 289 -13.49 -9.18 4.55
C GLU A 289 -13.80 -8.77 3.11
N ALA A 290 -14.96 -8.13 2.90
CA ALA A 290 -15.39 -7.74 1.57
C ALA A 290 -14.57 -6.56 1.01
N GLY A 291 -14.35 -6.57 -0.32
CA GLY A 291 -13.75 -5.46 -1.06
C GLY A 291 -12.23 -5.35 -0.89
N GLU A 292 -11.69 -4.19 -1.24
CA GLU A 292 -10.26 -3.89 -1.25
C GLU A 292 -9.59 -4.00 0.14
N LYS A 293 -10.35 -3.81 1.22
CA LYS A 293 -9.82 -3.87 2.59
C LYS A 293 -9.29 -5.27 2.93
N GLY A 294 -10.06 -6.31 2.63
CA GLY A 294 -9.63 -7.70 2.86
C GLY A 294 -8.41 -8.04 2.02
N LYS A 295 -8.43 -7.63 0.75
CA LYS A 295 -7.34 -7.83 -0.19
C LYS A 295 -6.04 -7.15 0.29
N THR A 296 -6.10 -5.88 0.65
CA THR A 296 -4.93 -5.14 1.17
C THR A 296 -4.35 -5.81 2.41
N ARG A 297 -5.19 -6.32 3.31
CA ARG A 297 -4.72 -6.99 4.52
C ARG A 297 -4.06 -8.33 4.25
N THR A 298 -4.58 -9.12 3.32
CA THR A 298 -3.94 -10.37 2.91
C THR A 298 -2.61 -10.11 2.21
N GLU A 299 -2.53 -9.12 1.32
CA GLU A 299 -1.28 -8.69 0.69
C GLU A 299 -0.24 -8.23 1.72
N ASN A 300 -0.66 -7.49 2.76
CA ASN A 300 0.23 -7.09 3.85
C ASN A 300 0.76 -8.29 4.66
N LEU A 301 -0.07 -9.30 4.93
CA LEU A 301 0.38 -10.52 5.62
C LEU A 301 1.38 -11.33 4.78
N GLU A 302 1.16 -11.41 3.47
CA GLU A 302 2.09 -12.05 2.54
C GLU A 302 3.41 -11.26 2.45
N GLU A 303 3.35 -9.93 2.46
CA GLU A 303 4.53 -9.08 2.51
C GLU A 303 5.30 -9.23 3.83
N LEU A 304 4.63 -9.55 4.94
CA LEU A 304 5.32 -9.85 6.20
C LEU A 304 6.17 -11.13 6.11
N ILE A 305 5.71 -12.16 5.39
CA ILE A 305 6.51 -13.36 5.10
C ILE A 305 7.73 -12.98 4.25
N THR A 306 7.53 -12.13 3.24
CA THR A 306 8.63 -11.60 2.41
C THR A 306 9.65 -10.84 3.26
N ALA A 307 9.18 -10.02 4.20
CA ALA A 307 10.03 -9.26 5.12
C ALA A 307 10.92 -10.16 5.97
N THR A 308 10.35 -11.21 6.58
CA THR A 308 11.12 -12.17 7.39
C THR A 308 12.17 -12.89 6.56
N LYS A 309 11.84 -13.31 5.35
CA LYS A 309 12.78 -13.99 4.43
C LYS A 309 13.92 -13.07 3.99
N ASN A 310 13.63 -11.82 3.65
CA ASN A 310 14.66 -10.83 3.30
C ASN A 310 15.58 -10.53 4.48
N PHE A 311 15.01 -10.46 5.69
CA PHE A 311 15.79 -10.27 6.91
C PHE A 311 16.75 -11.43 7.14
N GLU A 312 16.28 -12.68 7.09
CA GLU A 312 17.13 -13.88 7.20
C GLU A 312 18.30 -13.86 6.22
N GLN A 313 18.03 -13.55 4.96
CA GLN A 313 19.06 -13.48 3.91
C GLN A 313 20.07 -12.33 4.12
N SER A 314 19.72 -11.31 4.87
CA SER A 314 20.61 -10.19 5.19
C SER A 314 21.64 -10.53 6.29
N ILE A 315 21.36 -11.58 7.08
CA ILE A 315 22.24 -12.03 8.16
C ILE A 315 23.38 -12.86 7.56
N LYS A 316 24.60 -12.42 7.81
CA LYS A 316 25.82 -13.08 7.29
C LYS A 316 26.51 -13.96 8.32
N ASP A 317 26.11 -13.85 9.58
CA ASP A 317 26.74 -14.54 10.70
C ASP A 317 26.06 -15.90 10.94
N GLU A 318 26.79 -16.84 11.53
CA GLU A 318 26.23 -18.12 11.99
C GLU A 318 25.39 -17.89 13.25
N ARG A 319 24.09 -17.66 13.07
CA ARG A 319 23.10 -17.53 14.14
C ARG A 319 22.09 -18.66 14.07
N THR A 320 21.61 -19.08 15.22
CA THR A 320 20.45 -19.99 15.29
C THR A 320 19.17 -19.30 14.80
N ASN A 321 18.20 -20.06 14.32
CA ASN A 321 16.90 -19.53 13.91
C ASN A 321 16.20 -18.75 15.02
N ILE A 322 16.40 -19.13 16.29
CA ILE A 322 15.90 -18.42 17.46
C ILE A 322 16.52 -17.03 17.58
N GLU A 323 17.86 -16.94 17.50
CA GLU A 323 18.56 -15.64 17.57
C GLU A 323 18.20 -14.72 16.41
N ILE A 324 17.95 -15.29 15.24
CA ILE A 324 17.44 -14.54 14.07
C ILE A 324 16.06 -13.96 14.38
N ALA A 325 15.14 -14.76 14.93
CA ALA A 325 13.79 -14.33 15.24
C ALA A 325 13.76 -13.26 16.34
N GLU A 326 14.58 -13.40 17.38
CA GLU A 326 14.72 -12.40 18.45
C GLU A 326 15.29 -11.10 17.89
N SER A 327 16.33 -11.16 17.06
CA SER A 327 16.89 -9.98 16.38
C SER A 327 15.88 -9.27 15.48
N TYR A 328 15.02 -10.03 14.81
CA TYR A 328 13.94 -9.46 13.99
C TYR A 328 12.92 -8.69 14.85
N LEU A 329 12.53 -9.26 16.01
CA LEU A 329 11.63 -8.59 16.96
C LEU A 329 12.23 -7.32 17.55
N ASP A 330 13.54 -7.28 17.78
CA ASP A 330 14.25 -6.09 18.26
C ASP A 330 14.19 -4.96 17.22
N ILE A 331 14.46 -5.28 15.96
CA ILE A 331 14.38 -4.30 14.87
C ILE A 331 12.97 -3.74 14.72
N ILE A 332 11.93 -4.59 14.73
CA ILE A 332 10.53 -4.13 14.68
C ILE A 332 10.20 -3.23 15.89
N SER A 333 10.76 -3.53 17.05
CA SER A 333 10.50 -2.73 18.25
C SER A 333 11.14 -1.35 18.16
N LEU A 334 12.31 -1.23 17.54
CA LEU A 334 12.96 0.05 17.25
C LEU A 334 12.18 0.85 16.20
N ASP A 335 11.78 0.20 15.11
CA ASP A 335 10.99 0.84 14.04
C ASP A 335 9.63 1.35 14.56
N SER A 336 8.97 0.59 15.42
CA SER A 336 7.70 1.01 16.01
C SER A 336 7.84 2.12 17.07
N GLY A 337 9.05 2.38 17.57
CA GLY A 337 9.38 3.44 18.52
C GLY A 337 9.57 4.81 17.88
N ASP A 338 10.06 4.85 16.64
CA ASP A 338 10.21 6.09 15.87
C ASP A 338 8.83 6.59 15.43
N ARG A 339 8.44 7.76 15.88
CA ARG A 339 7.17 8.37 15.48
C ARG A 339 7.23 8.74 13.99
N GLN A 340 6.13 8.48 13.28
CA GLN A 340 5.93 9.07 11.96
C GLN A 340 6.12 10.59 12.07
N ALA A 341 6.77 11.20 11.07
CA ALA A 341 6.96 12.64 11.04
C ALA A 341 5.64 13.37 11.32
N SER A 342 5.67 14.39 12.16
CA SER A 342 4.49 15.18 12.51
C SER A 342 4.00 15.96 11.30
N GLU A 343 2.78 16.51 11.36
CA GLU A 343 2.17 17.26 10.25
C GLU A 343 2.99 18.50 9.85
N HIS A 344 3.87 18.95 10.74
CA HIS A 344 4.71 20.13 10.55
C HIS A 344 6.20 19.81 10.25
N ASP A 345 6.57 18.54 10.20
CA ASP A 345 7.94 18.15 9.89
C ASP A 345 8.13 18.06 8.36
N ASP A 346 9.29 18.48 7.86
CA ASP A 346 9.69 18.26 6.47
C ASP A 346 9.92 16.77 6.23
N ALA A 347 8.99 16.10 5.53
CA ALA A 347 8.96 14.66 5.37
C ALA A 347 8.45 14.23 3.98
N ALA A 348 9.09 13.24 3.38
CA ALA A 348 8.68 12.65 2.10
C ALA A 348 7.30 11.98 2.22
N GLN A 349 6.45 12.18 1.23
CA GLN A 349 5.09 11.68 1.23
C GLN A 349 5.02 10.31 0.55
N LEU A 350 4.69 9.27 1.29
CA LEU A 350 4.49 7.92 0.78
C LEU A 350 3.00 7.61 0.69
N MET A 351 2.52 7.20 -0.49
CA MET A 351 1.09 6.91 -0.66
C MET A 351 0.81 5.99 -1.84
N THR A 352 -0.40 5.41 -1.82
CA THR A 352 -0.87 4.74 -3.03
C THR A 352 -1.21 5.74 -4.13
N MET A 353 -1.10 5.32 -5.39
CA MET A 353 -1.50 6.14 -6.54
C MET A 353 -2.94 6.65 -6.43
N HIS A 354 -3.85 5.87 -5.84
CA HIS A 354 -5.24 6.29 -5.58
C HIS A 354 -5.32 7.44 -4.58
N SER A 355 -4.51 7.40 -3.53
CA SER A 355 -4.48 8.44 -2.50
C SER A 355 -3.87 9.74 -2.99
N ALA A 356 -3.11 9.70 -4.08
CA ALA A 356 -2.47 10.87 -4.68
C ALA A 356 -3.44 11.74 -5.50
N LYS A 357 -4.65 11.24 -5.80
CA LYS A 357 -5.67 12.04 -6.50
C LYS A 357 -5.98 13.33 -5.74
N GLY A 358 -5.97 14.46 -6.43
CA GLY A 358 -6.17 15.80 -5.86
C GLY A 358 -4.92 16.45 -5.28
N LEU A 359 -3.82 15.69 -5.10
CA LEU A 359 -2.54 16.24 -4.61
C LEU A 359 -1.61 16.60 -5.78
N GLU A 360 -0.49 17.29 -5.44
CA GLU A 360 0.55 17.66 -6.41
C GLU A 360 1.89 17.83 -5.69
N PHE A 361 2.99 17.45 -6.37
CA PHE A 361 4.33 17.47 -5.81
C PHE A 361 5.35 17.89 -6.86
N LYS A 362 6.39 18.62 -6.47
CA LYS A 362 7.46 19.01 -7.40
C LYS A 362 8.22 17.80 -7.93
N LEU A 363 8.48 16.83 -7.05
CA LEU A 363 9.14 15.57 -7.37
C LEU A 363 8.18 14.39 -7.13
N VAL A 364 7.97 13.56 -8.12
CA VAL A 364 7.23 12.29 -7.98
C VAL A 364 8.11 11.12 -8.39
N LEU A 365 8.14 10.11 -7.52
CA LEU A 365 8.73 8.80 -7.81
C LEU A 365 7.61 7.77 -7.90
N LEU A 366 7.38 7.24 -9.11
CA LEU A 366 6.34 6.26 -9.41
C LEU A 366 6.97 4.87 -9.47
N THR A 367 6.71 4.03 -8.47
CA THR A 367 7.43 2.78 -8.25
C THR A 367 6.66 1.54 -8.65
N GLY A 368 7.37 0.50 -9.10
CA GLY A 368 6.82 -0.81 -9.38
C GLY A 368 6.00 -0.88 -10.67
N LEU A 369 6.44 -0.23 -11.74
CA LEU A 369 5.77 -0.33 -13.05
C LEU A 369 6.12 -1.66 -13.74
N GLU A 370 5.49 -2.74 -13.27
CA GLU A 370 5.70 -4.13 -13.71
C GLU A 370 4.35 -4.77 -14.02
N GLU A 371 4.29 -5.63 -15.04
CA GLU A 371 3.09 -6.45 -15.32
C GLU A 371 2.71 -7.26 -14.07
N SER A 372 1.43 -7.46 -13.86
CA SER A 372 0.83 -8.12 -12.68
C SER A 372 0.88 -7.32 -11.37
N LEU A 373 1.77 -6.35 -11.25
CA LEU A 373 1.82 -5.41 -10.14
C LEU A 373 1.11 -4.09 -10.50
N PHE A 374 1.53 -3.47 -11.62
CA PHE A 374 0.87 -2.31 -12.19
C PHE A 374 1.04 -2.28 -13.73
N PRO A 375 -0.01 -2.64 -14.51
CA PRO A 375 -1.39 -2.93 -14.07
C PRO A 375 -1.49 -4.16 -13.19
N HIS A 376 -2.45 -4.14 -12.26
CA HIS A 376 -2.69 -5.28 -11.38
C HIS A 376 -3.13 -6.51 -12.18
N GLY A 377 -2.61 -7.71 -11.83
CA GLY A 377 -2.82 -8.93 -12.61
C GLY A 377 -4.29 -9.22 -12.97
N ARG A 378 -5.20 -9.05 -12.00
CA ARG A 378 -6.65 -9.27 -12.24
C ARG A 378 -7.27 -8.24 -13.18
N SER A 379 -6.74 -7.03 -13.23
CA SER A 379 -7.27 -5.97 -14.11
C SER A 379 -6.92 -6.20 -15.58
N MET A 380 -5.99 -7.11 -15.87
CA MET A 380 -5.61 -7.46 -17.25
C MET A 380 -6.64 -8.35 -17.96
N GLU A 381 -7.55 -8.98 -17.24
CA GLU A 381 -8.58 -9.87 -17.76
C GLU A 381 -9.76 -9.11 -18.40
N SER A 382 -9.92 -7.83 -18.09
CA SER A 382 -11.02 -6.98 -18.57
C SER A 382 -10.51 -5.68 -19.20
N ALA A 383 -10.96 -5.36 -20.40
CA ALA A 383 -10.59 -4.12 -21.08
C ALA A 383 -10.94 -2.88 -20.25
N SER A 384 -12.13 -2.85 -19.64
CA SER A 384 -12.57 -1.72 -18.81
C SER A 384 -11.73 -1.54 -17.53
N GLN A 385 -11.30 -2.64 -16.90
CA GLN A 385 -10.42 -2.60 -15.75
C GLN A 385 -9.00 -2.17 -16.12
N LEU A 386 -8.50 -2.61 -17.29
CA LEU A 386 -7.21 -2.15 -17.79
C LEU A 386 -7.24 -0.65 -18.12
N GLU A 387 -8.33 -0.14 -18.65
CA GLU A 387 -8.53 1.29 -18.87
C GLU A 387 -8.58 2.08 -17.56
N GLU A 388 -9.17 1.51 -16.49
CA GLU A 388 -9.14 2.12 -15.15
C GLU A 388 -7.71 2.16 -14.58
N GLU A 389 -6.91 1.09 -14.71
CA GLU A 389 -5.49 1.08 -14.32
C GLU A 389 -4.68 2.11 -15.14
N ARG A 390 -5.00 2.30 -16.42
CA ARG A 390 -4.35 3.34 -17.25
C ARG A 390 -4.73 4.74 -16.77
N ARG A 391 -5.98 4.99 -16.41
CA ARG A 391 -6.39 6.25 -15.76
C ARG A 391 -5.65 6.47 -14.44
N LEU A 392 -5.44 5.40 -13.66
CA LEU A 392 -4.65 5.49 -12.43
C LEU A 392 -3.19 5.87 -12.71
N CYS A 393 -2.59 5.32 -13.77
CA CYS A 393 -1.25 5.71 -14.21
C CYS A 393 -1.21 7.18 -14.68
N TYR A 394 -2.20 7.60 -15.46
CA TYR A 394 -2.37 8.99 -15.87
C TYR A 394 -2.49 9.94 -14.67
N VAL A 395 -3.32 9.58 -13.68
CA VAL A 395 -3.43 10.35 -12.44
C VAL A 395 -2.07 10.44 -11.76
N ALA A 396 -1.35 9.33 -11.58
CA ALA A 396 -0.06 9.30 -10.90
C ALA A 396 0.99 10.19 -11.60
N ILE A 397 1.10 10.10 -12.93
CA ILE A 397 2.01 10.93 -13.74
C ILE A 397 1.67 12.42 -13.57
N THR A 398 0.39 12.78 -13.65
CA THR A 398 -0.06 14.16 -13.55
C THR A 398 0.02 14.76 -12.13
N ARG A 399 0.47 14.01 -11.13
CA ARG A 399 0.79 14.57 -9.80
C ARG A 399 2.13 15.28 -9.81
N ALA A 400 3.01 14.98 -10.75
CA ALA A 400 4.32 15.61 -10.87
C ALA A 400 4.20 17.04 -11.46
N MET A 401 4.85 17.99 -10.80
CA MET A 401 4.94 19.37 -11.26
C MET A 401 6.20 19.62 -12.11
N GLU A 402 7.36 19.14 -11.63
CA GLU A 402 8.67 19.47 -12.21
C GLU A 402 9.42 18.21 -12.66
N LYS A 403 9.48 17.18 -11.80
CA LYS A 403 10.27 15.98 -12.05
C LYS A 403 9.48 14.72 -11.81
N LEU A 404 9.63 13.77 -12.72
CA LEU A 404 9.03 12.44 -12.64
C LEU A 404 10.11 11.37 -12.81
N TYR A 405 10.21 10.50 -11.83
CA TYR A 405 10.98 9.26 -11.88
C TYR A 405 10.02 8.09 -11.92
N ILE A 406 10.29 7.13 -12.79
CA ILE A 406 9.53 5.88 -12.89
C ILE A 406 10.50 4.73 -12.65
N THR A 407 10.09 3.73 -11.86
CA THR A 407 10.94 2.58 -11.59
C THR A 407 10.22 1.27 -11.84
N HIS A 408 10.98 0.24 -12.20
CA HIS A 408 10.57 -1.16 -12.21
C HIS A 408 11.74 -2.05 -11.82
N ALA A 409 11.48 -3.22 -11.23
CA ALA A 409 12.50 -4.18 -10.86
C ALA A 409 12.51 -5.38 -11.82
N GLU A 410 13.71 -5.95 -12.12
CA GLU A 410 13.86 -7.18 -12.93
C GLU A 410 13.32 -8.40 -12.18
N SER A 411 13.54 -8.43 -10.86
CA SER A 411 12.96 -9.42 -9.96
C SER A 411 12.32 -8.75 -8.77
N ARG A 412 11.22 -9.29 -8.29
CA ARG A 412 10.53 -8.82 -7.09
C ARG A 412 10.07 -10.00 -6.29
N ARG A 413 10.30 -9.95 -4.99
CA ARG A 413 9.73 -10.95 -4.09
C ARG A 413 8.30 -10.56 -3.75
N LEU A 414 7.37 -11.38 -4.20
CA LEU A 414 5.95 -11.24 -3.90
C LEU A 414 5.45 -12.55 -3.27
N HIS A 415 4.71 -12.43 -2.15
CA HIS A 415 4.13 -13.60 -1.47
C HIS A 415 5.17 -14.68 -1.08
N GLY A 416 6.37 -14.24 -0.68
CA GLY A 416 7.48 -15.13 -0.31
C GLY A 416 8.21 -15.78 -1.49
N THR A 417 7.78 -15.57 -2.75
CA THR A 417 8.39 -16.13 -3.96
C THR A 417 9.00 -15.04 -4.84
N ASP A 418 10.13 -15.36 -5.47
CA ASP A 418 10.76 -14.45 -6.43
C ASP A 418 9.98 -14.51 -7.76
N THR A 419 9.53 -13.36 -8.22
CA THR A 419 8.82 -13.18 -9.50
C THR A 419 9.66 -12.33 -10.44
N PHE A 420 9.59 -12.63 -11.74
CA PHE A 420 10.29 -11.93 -12.81
C PHE A 420 9.25 -11.36 -13.77
N ASN A 421 8.66 -10.25 -13.37
CA ASN A 421 7.64 -9.62 -14.18
C ASN A 421 8.28 -8.73 -15.26
N PRO A 422 7.78 -8.75 -16.50
CA PRO A 422 8.24 -7.79 -17.49
C PRO A 422 7.83 -6.37 -17.08
N PRO A 423 8.55 -5.34 -17.61
CA PRO A 423 8.14 -3.95 -17.43
C PRO A 423 6.69 -3.73 -17.86
N SER A 424 5.99 -2.87 -17.12
CA SER A 424 4.60 -2.51 -17.39
C SER A 424 4.38 -2.12 -18.84
N ARG A 425 3.26 -2.59 -19.43
CA ARG A 425 2.83 -2.16 -20.77
C ARG A 425 2.65 -0.66 -20.89
N PHE A 426 2.33 0.02 -19.81
CA PHE A 426 2.17 1.48 -19.77
C PHE A 426 3.45 2.22 -20.13
N LEU A 427 4.62 1.65 -19.86
CA LEU A 427 5.91 2.23 -20.27
C LEU A 427 6.08 2.27 -21.79
N ARG A 428 5.46 1.33 -22.51
CA ARG A 428 5.51 1.30 -23.98
C ARG A 428 4.54 2.28 -24.63
N GLU A 429 3.59 2.80 -23.86
CA GLU A 429 2.59 3.77 -24.30
C GLU A 429 3.11 5.21 -24.18
N ILE A 430 4.24 5.41 -23.52
CA ILE A 430 4.94 6.70 -23.41
C ILE A 430 5.99 6.81 -24.52
N PRO A 431 6.04 7.92 -25.26
CA PRO A 431 7.05 8.17 -26.30
C PRO A 431 8.49 8.10 -25.72
N LYS A 432 9.38 7.41 -26.42
CA LYS A 432 10.74 7.15 -25.95
C LYS A 432 11.60 8.40 -25.84
N ASP A 433 11.35 9.40 -26.66
CA ASP A 433 12.03 10.70 -26.64
C ASP A 433 11.75 11.51 -25.38
N LEU A 434 10.68 11.18 -24.65
CA LEU A 434 10.36 11.79 -23.36
C LEU A 434 11.03 11.08 -22.16
N ILE A 435 11.70 9.94 -22.38
CA ILE A 435 12.26 9.08 -21.35
C ILE A 435 13.79 9.04 -21.45
N ASP A 436 14.45 9.20 -20.31
CA ASP A 436 15.87 8.92 -20.10
C ASP A 436 16.03 7.62 -19.29
N GLU A 437 16.51 6.54 -19.93
CA GLU A 437 16.67 5.23 -19.27
C GLU A 437 18.00 5.14 -18.53
N ILE A 438 17.91 4.93 -17.21
CA ILE A 438 19.07 4.69 -16.35
C ILE A 438 19.08 3.24 -15.90
N ARG A 439 20.20 2.55 -16.13
CA ARG A 439 20.42 1.19 -15.63
C ARG A 439 21.50 1.17 -14.56
N PRO A 440 21.39 0.32 -13.51
CA PRO A 440 22.46 0.15 -12.55
C PRO A 440 23.74 -0.26 -13.27
N ARG A 441 24.85 0.43 -12.99
CA ARG A 441 26.15 -0.03 -13.45
C ARG A 441 26.51 -1.27 -12.65
N ALA A 442 26.63 -2.43 -13.33
CA ALA A 442 27.15 -3.62 -12.71
C ALA A 442 28.55 -3.31 -12.13
N GLN A 443 28.68 -3.30 -10.81
CA GLN A 443 29.99 -3.29 -10.17
C GLN A 443 30.58 -4.69 -10.34
N THR A 444 31.17 -4.96 -11.50
CA THR A 444 32.01 -6.14 -11.69
C THR A 444 33.30 -5.94 -10.89
N ASN A 445 33.31 -6.35 -9.64
CA ASN A 445 34.52 -6.64 -8.90
C ASN A 445 35.11 -7.92 -9.50
N ILE A 446 35.76 -7.79 -10.65
CA ILE A 446 36.66 -8.83 -11.16
C ILE A 446 37.95 -8.68 -10.34
N PRO A 447 38.32 -9.63 -9.48
CA PRO A 447 39.63 -9.60 -8.84
C PRO A 447 40.68 -9.79 -9.95
N TYR A 448 41.44 -8.76 -10.21
CA TYR A 448 42.59 -8.81 -11.12
C TYR A 448 43.67 -9.68 -10.48
N ASN A 449 43.66 -10.99 -10.75
CA ASN A 449 44.77 -11.87 -10.44
C ASN A 449 45.92 -11.51 -11.39
N ARG A 450 46.85 -10.67 -10.92
CA ARG A 450 48.16 -10.56 -11.55
C ARG A 450 48.95 -11.85 -11.19
N LYS A 451 49.26 -12.65 -12.22
CA LYS A 451 50.34 -13.60 -12.19
C LYS A 451 51.66 -12.86 -12.29
#